data_fd58abf2a03c5e868855fe42a67a334a
#
_entry.id   fd58abf2a03c5e868855fe42a67a334a
#
_cell.length_a   1.000
_cell.length_b   1.000
_cell.length_c   1.000
_cell.angle_alpha   90.00
_cell.angle_beta   90.00
_cell.angle_gamma   90.00
#
_symmetry.space_group_name_H-M   'P 1'
#
loop_
_entity.id
_entity.type
_entity.pdbx_description
1 polymer ?
#
loop_
_entity_poly.entity_id
_entity_poly.type
_entity_poly.pdbx_seq_one_letter_code
_entity_poly.pdbx_strand_id
1 'polypeptide(L)'
;MALTIDLLIRNVRVVTCVDDACSVSPPAFVTVSKGFIVGMGPIGTLDPSIAVHQELDGEGALLTPGFIDCHTHLVYAGDRAQEFEMRQRGVSYEEIARAGGGILSTVDHTREANPLELFRQSARRLNAMIDHGVTTVEIKSGYGLSLKAELKSLRVARLLGAELPID
;
A
#
# COMPACT_ATOMS: atom_id res chain seq x y z
N MET A 1 -28.67 7.04 -22.71
CA MET A 1 -28.70 6.70 -21.29
C MET A 1 -27.92 7.78 -20.54
N ALA A 2 -28.53 8.38 -19.53
CA ALA A 2 -27.80 9.33 -18.69
C ALA A 2 -26.60 8.62 -18.01
N LEU A 3 -25.46 9.27 -17.95
CA LEU A 3 -24.27 8.76 -17.26
C LEU A 3 -24.60 8.70 -15.77
N THR A 4 -24.61 7.51 -15.18
CA THR A 4 -24.78 7.34 -13.74
C THR A 4 -23.42 7.49 -13.09
N ILE A 5 -23.30 8.41 -12.15
CA ILE A 5 -22.11 8.64 -11.36
C ILE A 5 -22.21 7.80 -10.08
N ASP A 6 -21.25 6.92 -9.90
CA ASP A 6 -21.22 6.04 -8.72
C ASP A 6 -20.69 6.80 -7.50
N LEU A 7 -19.65 7.64 -7.68
CA LEU A 7 -19.05 8.44 -6.63
C LEU A 7 -18.72 9.84 -7.14
N LEU A 8 -19.16 10.85 -6.40
CA LEU A 8 -18.73 12.22 -6.52
C LEU A 8 -17.84 12.56 -5.32
N ILE A 9 -16.61 12.95 -5.60
CA ILE A 9 -15.71 13.55 -4.61
C ILE A 9 -15.71 15.06 -4.88
N ARG A 10 -16.16 15.85 -3.92
CA ARG A 10 -16.20 17.32 -4.06
C ARG A 10 -15.38 18.02 -3.01
N ASN A 11 -15.15 19.31 -3.21
CA ASN A 11 -14.41 20.16 -2.29
C ASN A 11 -13.03 19.60 -1.96
N VAL A 12 -12.30 19.17 -3.00
CA VAL A 12 -10.92 18.68 -2.93
C VAL A 12 -10.01 19.58 -3.75
N ARG A 13 -8.73 19.56 -3.47
CA ARG A 13 -7.67 20.10 -4.34
C ARG A 13 -6.93 18.94 -4.98
N VAL A 14 -7.10 18.75 -6.27
CA VAL A 14 -6.52 17.62 -7.00
C VAL A 14 -5.05 17.87 -7.28
N VAL A 15 -4.22 16.91 -6.90
CA VAL A 15 -2.80 16.87 -7.27
C VAL A 15 -2.67 16.09 -8.57
N THR A 16 -2.15 16.74 -9.60
CA THR A 16 -1.83 16.09 -10.87
C THR A 16 -0.33 16.11 -11.09
N CYS A 17 0.24 15.00 -11.51
CA CYS A 17 1.64 14.88 -11.88
C CYS A 17 1.70 14.60 -13.39
N VAL A 18 1.86 15.64 -14.17
CA VAL A 18 1.94 15.58 -15.65
C VAL A 18 3.26 16.18 -16.07
N ASP A 19 3.94 15.54 -17.01
CA ASP A 19 5.22 16.02 -17.58
C ASP A 19 6.26 16.37 -16.50
N ASP A 20 6.50 15.48 -15.56
CA ASP A 20 7.45 15.64 -14.44
C ASP A 20 7.17 16.82 -13.49
N ALA A 21 6.02 17.46 -13.64
CA ALA A 21 5.56 18.52 -12.75
C ALA A 21 4.34 18.11 -11.95
N CYS A 22 4.39 18.35 -10.63
CA CYS A 22 3.21 18.20 -9.78
C CYS A 22 2.56 19.57 -9.57
N SER A 23 1.27 19.66 -9.85
CA SER A 23 0.46 20.84 -9.62
C SER A 23 -0.73 20.56 -8.72
N VAL A 24 -1.19 21.58 -8.00
CA VAL A 24 -2.36 21.48 -7.13
C VAL A 24 -3.45 22.38 -7.68
N SER A 25 -4.62 21.80 -7.94
CA SER A 25 -5.76 22.55 -8.47
C SER A 25 -6.35 23.53 -7.45
N PRO A 26 -7.09 24.55 -7.88
CA PRO A 26 -8.12 25.18 -7.06
C PRO A 26 -9.14 24.16 -6.55
N PRO A 27 -10.09 24.54 -5.65
CA PRO A 27 -11.18 23.67 -5.25
C PRO A 27 -11.90 23.03 -6.43
N ALA A 28 -11.98 21.69 -6.42
CA ALA A 28 -12.39 20.87 -7.55
C ALA A 28 -13.35 19.75 -7.13
N PHE A 29 -13.88 19.07 -8.13
CA PHE A 29 -14.58 17.81 -7.98
C PHE A 29 -13.95 16.72 -8.85
N VAL A 30 -14.20 15.46 -8.50
CA VAL A 30 -13.89 14.28 -9.30
C VAL A 30 -15.12 13.38 -9.31
N THR A 31 -15.50 12.88 -10.48
CA THR A 31 -16.60 11.92 -10.65
C THR A 31 -16.06 10.58 -11.12
N VAL A 32 -16.60 9.51 -10.53
CA VAL A 32 -16.22 8.13 -10.83
C VAL A 32 -17.46 7.36 -11.29
N SER A 33 -17.32 6.58 -12.35
CA SER A 33 -18.35 5.64 -12.80
C SER A 33 -17.69 4.33 -13.22
N LYS A 34 -18.21 3.22 -12.75
CA LYS A 34 -17.71 1.85 -13.03
C LYS A 34 -16.22 1.67 -12.75
N GLY A 35 -15.73 2.30 -11.67
CA GLY A 35 -14.33 2.22 -11.27
C GLY A 35 -13.37 3.16 -12.02
N PHE A 36 -13.88 4.00 -12.93
CA PHE A 36 -13.07 4.94 -13.70
C PHE A 36 -13.42 6.39 -13.38
N ILE A 37 -12.41 7.26 -13.35
CA ILE A 37 -12.61 8.70 -13.33
C ILE A 37 -13.21 9.11 -14.67
N VAL A 38 -14.43 9.69 -14.65
CA VAL A 38 -15.15 10.10 -15.84
C VAL A 38 -15.26 11.61 -15.98
N GLY A 39 -14.92 12.36 -14.94
CA GLY A 39 -14.90 13.82 -14.97
C GLY A 39 -14.09 14.40 -13.82
N MET A 40 -13.52 15.55 -14.06
CA MET A 40 -12.80 16.37 -13.08
C MET A 40 -12.85 17.82 -13.52
N GLY A 41 -13.03 18.73 -12.57
CA GLY A 41 -13.04 20.17 -12.89
C GLY A 41 -13.18 21.06 -11.66
N PRO A 42 -13.15 22.39 -11.87
CA PRO A 42 -13.42 23.34 -10.80
C PRO A 42 -14.81 23.10 -10.20
N ILE A 43 -14.95 23.23 -8.88
CA ILE A 43 -16.21 22.94 -8.18
C ILE A 43 -17.39 23.75 -8.73
N GLY A 44 -17.18 24.99 -9.18
CA GLY A 44 -18.22 25.87 -9.74
C GLY A 44 -18.73 25.44 -11.11
N THR A 45 -18.12 24.44 -11.77
CA THR A 45 -18.57 23.89 -13.06
C THR A 45 -19.34 22.58 -12.92
N LEU A 46 -19.49 22.06 -11.70
CA LEU A 46 -20.27 20.86 -11.44
C LEU A 46 -21.75 21.13 -11.72
N ASP A 47 -22.35 20.29 -12.57
CA ASP A 47 -23.79 20.35 -12.83
C ASP A 47 -24.56 19.90 -11.57
N PRO A 48 -25.35 20.77 -10.95
CA PRO A 48 -26.08 20.44 -9.73
C PRO A 48 -27.19 19.40 -9.94
N SER A 49 -27.57 19.12 -11.18
CA SER A 49 -28.59 18.14 -11.53
C SER A 49 -28.06 16.72 -11.73
N ILE A 50 -26.72 16.54 -11.64
CA ILE A 50 -26.10 15.22 -11.86
C ILE A 50 -26.55 14.23 -10.76
N ALA A 51 -27.06 13.08 -11.18
CA ALA A 51 -27.47 12.04 -10.25
C ALA A 51 -26.26 11.21 -9.83
N VAL A 52 -26.01 11.14 -8.52
CA VAL A 52 -24.89 10.39 -7.92
C VAL A 52 -25.40 9.38 -6.90
N HIS A 53 -24.73 8.22 -6.80
CA HIS A 53 -25.06 7.22 -5.79
C HIS A 53 -24.42 7.55 -4.44
N GLN A 54 -23.17 8.01 -4.45
CA GLN A 54 -22.42 8.33 -3.25
C GLN A 54 -21.70 9.66 -3.43
N GLU A 55 -21.71 10.48 -2.38
CA GLU A 55 -20.98 11.74 -2.33
C GLU A 55 -20.01 11.76 -1.16
N LEU A 56 -18.79 12.23 -1.41
CA LEU A 56 -17.75 12.46 -0.42
C LEU A 56 -17.34 13.92 -0.47
N ASP A 57 -17.49 14.64 0.63
CA ASP A 57 -16.92 15.98 0.82
C ASP A 57 -15.49 15.84 1.34
N GLY A 58 -14.53 16.31 0.57
CA GLY A 58 -13.12 16.26 0.95
C GLY A 58 -12.66 17.41 1.87
N GLU A 59 -13.56 18.32 2.25
CA GLU A 59 -13.29 19.41 3.21
C GLU A 59 -12.05 20.25 2.87
N GLY A 60 -11.73 20.40 1.59
CA GLY A 60 -10.55 21.12 1.10
C GLY A 60 -9.24 20.31 1.13
N ALA A 61 -9.30 19.02 1.46
CA ALA A 61 -8.13 18.16 1.47
C ALA A 61 -7.50 17.98 0.07
N LEU A 62 -6.27 17.48 0.04
CA LEU A 62 -5.62 17.08 -1.19
C LEU A 62 -6.14 15.72 -1.64
N LEU A 63 -6.49 15.60 -2.92
CA LEU A 63 -6.75 14.34 -3.59
C LEU A 63 -5.57 14.04 -4.50
N THR A 64 -4.85 12.98 -4.22
CA THR A 64 -3.68 12.54 -4.98
C THR A 64 -3.98 11.24 -5.74
N PRO A 65 -3.22 10.91 -6.79
CA PRO A 65 -3.13 9.52 -7.25
C PRO A 65 -2.72 8.62 -6.08
N GLY A 66 -3.14 7.35 -6.13
CA GLY A 66 -2.70 6.36 -5.15
C GLY A 66 -1.17 6.22 -5.17
N PHE A 67 -0.58 5.99 -4.01
CA PHE A 67 0.88 5.82 -3.91
C PHE A 67 1.30 4.45 -4.43
N ILE A 68 2.46 4.43 -5.06
CA ILE A 68 3.08 3.20 -5.58
C ILE A 68 4.33 2.93 -4.77
N ASP A 69 4.37 1.80 -4.06
CA ASP A 69 5.61 1.30 -3.48
C ASP A 69 6.29 0.38 -4.50
N CYS A 70 7.37 0.86 -5.09
CA CYS A 70 8.05 0.20 -6.19
C CYS A 70 9.11 -0.83 -5.75
N HIS A 71 9.34 -1.03 -4.45
CA HIS A 71 10.26 -2.04 -3.96
C HIS A 71 10.07 -2.34 -2.47
N THR A 72 9.50 -3.50 -2.15
CA THR A 72 9.43 -3.98 -0.77
C THR A 72 9.62 -5.49 -0.66
N HIS A 73 10.26 -5.94 0.43
CA HIS A 73 10.31 -7.34 0.83
C HIS A 73 9.25 -7.61 1.90
N LEU A 74 7.98 -7.45 1.55
CA LEU A 74 6.86 -7.48 2.48
C LEU A 74 6.65 -8.85 3.14
N VAL A 75 6.92 -9.94 2.40
CA VAL A 75 6.61 -11.30 2.82
C VAL A 75 7.78 -11.90 3.58
N TYR A 76 7.70 -11.87 4.90
CA TYR A 76 8.60 -12.50 5.83
C TYR A 76 7.90 -12.84 7.15
N ALA A 77 8.48 -13.73 7.96
CA ALA A 77 8.04 -14.04 9.30
C ALA A 77 9.01 -13.55 10.37
N GLY A 78 8.51 -13.46 11.59
CA GLY A 78 9.26 -12.96 12.74
C GLY A 78 9.37 -11.44 12.75
N ASP A 79 10.07 -10.95 13.75
CA ASP A 79 10.41 -9.54 13.92
C ASP A 79 11.83 -9.40 14.51
N ARG A 80 12.30 -8.19 14.62
CA ARG A 80 13.60 -7.85 15.18
C ARG A 80 13.51 -6.91 16.38
N ALA A 81 12.41 -6.99 17.13
CA ALA A 81 12.18 -6.11 18.27
C ALA A 81 13.30 -6.27 19.34
N GLN A 82 13.70 -7.51 19.61
CA GLN A 82 14.80 -7.79 20.55
C GLN A 82 16.14 -7.23 20.07
N GLU A 83 16.43 -7.37 18.78
CA GLU A 83 17.66 -6.78 18.21
C GLU A 83 17.64 -5.25 18.29
N PHE A 84 16.47 -4.64 18.05
CA PHE A 84 16.31 -3.20 18.21
C PHE A 84 16.59 -2.78 19.66
N GLU A 85 16.06 -3.50 20.65
CA GLU A 85 16.29 -3.26 22.07
C GLU A 85 17.79 -3.41 22.41
N MET A 86 18.46 -4.47 21.93
CA MET A 86 19.89 -4.68 22.11
C MET A 86 20.71 -3.51 21.55
N ARG A 87 20.36 -3.02 20.37
CA ARG A 87 21.02 -1.84 19.77
C ARG A 87 20.83 -0.58 20.60
N GLN A 88 19.64 -0.35 21.16
CA GLN A 88 19.38 0.79 22.06
C GLN A 88 20.23 0.70 23.34
N ARG A 89 20.60 -0.50 23.77
CA ARG A 89 21.50 -0.75 24.89
C ARG A 89 23.00 -0.67 24.51
N GLY A 90 23.31 -0.35 23.26
CA GLY A 90 24.69 -0.20 22.78
C GLY A 90 25.36 -1.48 22.33
N VAL A 91 24.63 -2.60 22.21
CA VAL A 91 25.18 -3.86 21.69
C VAL A 91 25.53 -3.68 20.21
N SER A 92 26.71 -4.12 19.82
CA SER A 92 27.19 -4.00 18.45
C SER A 92 26.45 -4.93 17.49
N TYR A 93 26.43 -4.57 16.20
CA TYR A 93 25.85 -5.43 15.17
C TYR A 93 26.51 -6.83 15.12
N GLU A 94 27.82 -6.88 15.34
CA GLU A 94 28.57 -8.14 15.34
C GLU A 94 28.16 -9.06 16.49
N GLU A 95 27.92 -8.51 17.68
CA GLU A 95 27.44 -9.27 18.84
C GLU A 95 26.01 -9.78 18.61
N ILE A 96 25.13 -8.95 18.05
CA ILE A 96 23.76 -9.36 17.68
C ILE A 96 23.81 -10.50 16.65
N ALA A 97 24.64 -10.38 15.62
CA ALA A 97 24.80 -11.41 14.60
C ALA A 97 25.35 -12.73 15.17
N ARG A 98 26.32 -12.67 16.10
CA ARG A 98 26.85 -13.86 16.79
C ARG A 98 25.81 -14.53 17.68
N ALA A 99 24.88 -13.76 18.23
CA ALA A 99 23.76 -14.27 19.02
C ALA A 99 22.62 -14.87 18.16
N GLY A 100 22.81 -14.99 16.84
CA GLY A 100 21.80 -15.54 15.92
C GLY A 100 20.80 -14.53 15.39
N GLY A 101 21.06 -13.23 15.59
CA GLY A 101 20.26 -12.14 15.04
C GLY A 101 20.63 -11.77 13.60
N GLY A 102 20.09 -10.66 13.15
CA GLY A 102 20.30 -10.14 11.79
C GLY A 102 19.42 -10.80 10.75
N ILE A 103 19.85 -10.72 9.49
CA ILE A 103 19.09 -11.23 8.35
C ILE A 103 18.82 -12.74 8.44
N LEU A 104 19.73 -13.50 9.02
CA LEU A 104 19.59 -14.96 9.14
C LEU A 104 18.42 -15.33 10.04
N SER A 105 18.18 -14.60 11.13
CA SER A 105 17.00 -14.80 11.98
C SER A 105 15.69 -14.63 11.17
N THR A 106 15.58 -13.61 10.34
CA THR A 106 14.43 -13.43 9.45
C THR A 106 14.29 -14.57 8.44
N VAL A 107 15.41 -15.04 7.89
CA VAL A 107 15.43 -16.18 6.95
C VAL A 107 14.90 -17.44 7.61
N ASP A 108 15.38 -17.76 8.80
CA ASP A 108 14.97 -18.98 9.52
C ASP A 108 13.48 -18.92 9.88
N HIS A 109 13.00 -17.84 10.46
CA HIS A 109 11.58 -17.67 10.73
C HIS A 109 10.72 -17.77 9.45
N THR A 110 11.17 -17.17 8.33
CA THR A 110 10.44 -17.21 7.07
C THR A 110 10.40 -18.63 6.48
N ARG A 111 11.47 -19.40 6.64
CA ARG A 111 11.52 -20.81 6.19
C ARG A 111 10.59 -21.69 7.01
N GLU A 112 10.57 -21.53 8.33
CA GLU A 112 9.79 -22.31 9.28
C GLU A 112 8.31 -21.99 9.23
N ALA A 113 7.94 -20.70 9.06
CA ALA A 113 6.56 -20.27 9.03
C ALA A 113 5.76 -20.98 7.93
N ASN A 114 4.57 -21.45 8.27
CA ASN A 114 3.64 -21.98 7.30
C ASN A 114 3.02 -20.87 6.43
N PRO A 115 2.43 -21.19 5.26
CA PRO A 115 1.88 -20.19 4.36
C PRO A 115 0.80 -19.29 4.97
N LEU A 116 -0.04 -19.82 5.85
CA LEU A 116 -1.11 -19.06 6.49
C LEU A 116 -0.54 -18.03 7.47
N GLU A 117 0.49 -18.40 8.21
CA GLU A 117 1.16 -17.49 9.13
C GLU A 117 1.88 -16.37 8.38
N LEU A 118 2.62 -16.71 7.31
CA LEU A 118 3.24 -15.73 6.42
C LEU A 118 2.19 -14.75 5.85
N PHE A 119 1.05 -15.27 5.41
CA PHE A 119 -0.05 -14.44 4.92
C PHE A 119 -0.54 -13.48 6.00
N ARG A 120 -0.87 -13.98 7.19
CA ARG A 120 -1.40 -13.14 8.29
C ARG A 120 -0.44 -12.02 8.69
N GLN A 121 0.84 -12.34 8.83
CA GLN A 121 1.86 -11.35 9.20
C GLN A 121 2.05 -10.32 8.08
N SER A 122 2.07 -10.76 6.83
CA SER A 122 2.23 -9.88 5.68
C SER A 122 1.00 -9.02 5.42
N ALA A 123 -0.21 -9.58 5.59
CA ALA A 123 -1.47 -8.83 5.47
C ALA A 123 -1.55 -7.66 6.46
N ARG A 124 -1.07 -7.83 7.69
CA ARG A 124 -1.00 -6.73 8.67
C ARG A 124 -0.10 -5.59 8.19
N ARG A 125 1.05 -5.91 7.60
CA ARG A 125 1.98 -4.90 7.04
C ARG A 125 1.37 -4.22 5.81
N LEU A 126 0.76 -5.01 4.93
CA LEU A 126 0.13 -4.49 3.72
C LEU A 126 -1.06 -3.59 4.03
N ASN A 127 -1.91 -3.95 4.99
CA ASN A 127 -3.01 -3.08 5.44
C ASN A 127 -2.50 -1.75 5.98
N ALA A 128 -1.40 -1.74 6.74
CA ALA A 128 -0.81 -0.49 7.19
C ALA A 128 -0.32 0.39 6.01
N MET A 129 0.18 -0.21 4.93
CA MET A 129 0.53 0.54 3.71
C MET A 129 -0.72 1.09 3.01
N ILE A 130 -1.79 0.28 2.89
CA ILE A 130 -3.08 0.69 2.33
C ILE A 130 -3.66 1.86 3.14
N ASP A 131 -3.63 1.80 4.47
CA ASP A 131 -4.09 2.86 5.37
C ASP A 131 -3.31 4.18 5.17
N HIS A 132 -2.10 4.11 4.62
CA HIS A 132 -1.28 5.27 4.24
C HIS A 132 -1.40 5.67 2.77
N GLY A 133 -2.36 5.11 2.04
CA GLY A 133 -2.69 5.50 0.67
C GLY A 133 -1.89 4.77 -0.42
N VAL A 134 -1.19 3.69 -0.10
CA VAL A 134 -0.56 2.83 -1.10
C VAL A 134 -1.65 2.00 -1.79
N THR A 135 -1.69 2.06 -3.12
CA THR A 135 -2.66 1.35 -3.95
C THR A 135 -2.01 0.30 -4.86
N THR A 136 -0.70 0.39 -5.03
CA THR A 136 0.08 -0.53 -5.87
C THR A 136 1.39 -0.84 -5.16
N VAL A 137 1.79 -2.11 -5.12
CA VAL A 137 3.02 -2.52 -4.44
C VAL A 137 3.80 -3.57 -5.24
N GLU A 138 5.10 -3.35 -5.41
CA GLU A 138 5.99 -4.36 -5.94
C GLU A 138 6.60 -5.16 -4.79
N ILE A 139 6.23 -6.45 -4.68
CA ILE A 139 6.74 -7.35 -3.65
C ILE A 139 7.84 -8.24 -4.20
N LYS A 140 9.05 -8.06 -3.68
CA LYS A 140 10.20 -8.96 -3.93
C LYS A 140 10.21 -10.09 -2.91
N SER A 141 10.50 -11.32 -3.33
CA SER A 141 10.97 -12.37 -2.43
C SER A 141 12.46 -12.15 -2.08
N GLY A 142 13.00 -12.84 -1.10
CA GLY A 142 14.42 -12.69 -0.75
C GLY A 142 14.79 -13.15 0.66
N TYR A 143 13.82 -13.50 1.49
CA TYR A 143 14.06 -14.06 2.82
C TYR A 143 13.97 -15.59 2.89
N GLY A 144 13.73 -16.26 1.76
CA GLY A 144 13.69 -17.71 1.72
C GLY A 144 15.05 -18.35 1.53
N LEU A 145 15.92 -17.77 0.71
CA LEU A 145 17.25 -18.24 0.30
C LEU A 145 17.28 -19.71 -0.15
N SER A 146 16.14 -20.21 -0.61
CA SER A 146 15.99 -21.50 -1.27
C SER A 146 14.78 -21.47 -2.21
N LEU A 147 14.83 -22.19 -3.33
CA LEU A 147 13.74 -22.18 -4.31
C LEU A 147 12.38 -22.46 -3.68
N LYS A 148 12.31 -23.45 -2.78
CA LYS A 148 11.05 -23.81 -2.10
C LYS A 148 10.51 -22.66 -1.24
N ALA A 149 11.36 -21.99 -0.49
CA ALA A 149 10.95 -20.92 0.40
C ALA A 149 10.63 -19.62 -0.36
N GLU A 150 11.38 -19.28 -1.41
CA GLU A 150 11.08 -18.12 -2.27
C GLU A 150 9.77 -18.33 -3.01
N LEU A 151 9.50 -19.50 -3.56
CA LEU A 151 8.21 -19.83 -4.19
C LEU A 151 7.05 -19.76 -3.18
N LYS A 152 7.28 -20.17 -1.92
CA LYS A 152 6.29 -20.01 -0.85
C LYS A 152 5.96 -18.53 -0.63
N SER A 153 6.97 -17.68 -0.54
CA SER A 153 6.80 -16.23 -0.34
C SER A 153 6.07 -15.57 -1.51
N LEU A 154 6.42 -15.91 -2.76
CA LEU A 154 5.74 -15.39 -3.95
C LEU A 154 4.28 -15.83 -4.05
N ARG A 155 3.96 -17.05 -3.63
CA ARG A 155 2.56 -17.52 -3.56
C ARG A 155 1.76 -16.74 -2.53
N VAL A 156 2.36 -16.42 -1.39
CA VAL A 156 1.73 -15.57 -0.38
C VAL A 156 1.54 -14.15 -0.90
N ALA A 157 2.53 -13.57 -1.58
CA ALA A 157 2.40 -12.26 -2.21
C ALA A 157 1.22 -12.20 -3.20
N ARG A 158 1.11 -13.23 -4.06
CA ARG A 158 -0.03 -13.33 -5.00
C ARG A 158 -1.38 -13.47 -4.29
N LEU A 159 -1.43 -14.20 -3.17
CA LEU A 159 -2.65 -14.34 -2.39
C LEU A 159 -3.05 -13.01 -1.73
N LEU A 160 -2.09 -12.21 -1.27
CA LEU A 160 -2.34 -10.89 -0.71
C LEU A 160 -3.04 -9.97 -1.73
N GLY A 161 -2.56 -9.91 -2.98
CA GLY A 161 -3.20 -9.13 -4.03
C GLY A 161 -4.56 -9.68 -4.49
N ALA A 162 -4.86 -10.96 -4.23
CA ALA A 162 -6.20 -11.52 -4.50
C ALA A 162 -7.22 -11.22 -3.41
N GLU A 163 -6.78 -11.02 -2.16
CA GLU A 163 -7.64 -10.89 -0.99
C GLU A 163 -7.76 -9.44 -0.48
N LEU A 164 -6.82 -8.56 -0.83
CA LEU A 164 -6.79 -7.17 -0.36
C LEU A 164 -6.93 -6.19 -1.54
N PRO A 165 -7.50 -5.00 -1.31
CA PRO A 165 -7.76 -4.01 -2.37
C PRO A 165 -6.47 -3.27 -2.77
N ILE A 166 -5.55 -3.97 -3.40
CA ILE A 166 -4.25 -3.46 -3.85
C ILE A 166 -3.78 -4.19 -5.10
N ASP A 167 -3.09 -3.50 -5.98
CA ASP A 167 -2.45 -4.04 -7.18
C ASP A 167 -0.96 -4.35 -6.96
#